data_d62a99d03d0fe74e274459850b01fb77
#
_entry.id   d62a99d03d0fe74e274459850b01fb77
#
_cell.length_a   1.000
_cell.length_b   1.000
_cell.length_c   1.000
_cell.angle_alpha   90.00
_cell.angle_beta   90.00
_cell.angle_gamma   90.00
#
_symmetry.space_group_name_H-M   'P 1'
#
loop_
_entity.id
_entity.type
_entity.pdbx_description
1 polymer ?
#
loop_
_entity_poly.entity_id
_entity_poly.type
_entity_poly.pdbx_seq_one_letter_code
_entity_poly.pdbx_strand_id
1 'polypeptide(L)'
;AMRDVRDLLVIGGNTVRTDRPTLDARDVDGKAPDILIYSRNDNFDRTIPLFNVKGRKVYIESDFKKLDNYKNIMIEGTSNMYELTRDIVDYYLCYVAPSFGGKEGFSVENSKFEILNMYQVDKDIIMWMKRI
;
A
#
# COMPACT_ATOMS: atom_id res chain seq x y z
N ALA A 1 13.84 20.02 6.68
CA ALA A 1 12.61 20.24 5.92
C ALA A 1 11.44 19.60 6.64
N MET A 2 10.31 20.24 6.60
CA MET A 2 9.10 19.67 7.17
C MET A 2 8.60 18.53 6.29
N ARG A 3 8.20 17.43 6.93
CA ARG A 3 7.56 16.35 6.21
C ARG A 3 6.19 16.78 5.73
N ASP A 4 5.78 16.26 4.59
CA ASP A 4 4.44 16.51 4.07
C ASP A 4 3.42 15.98 5.08
N VAL A 5 2.38 16.77 5.36
CA VAL A 5 1.30 16.35 6.26
C VAL A 5 0.34 15.36 5.61
N ARG A 6 0.40 15.20 4.29
CA ARG A 6 -0.39 14.21 3.58
C ARG A 6 0.15 12.82 3.80
N ASP A 7 -0.74 11.85 3.69
CA ASP A 7 -0.34 10.47 3.67
C ASP A 7 0.25 10.11 2.31
N LEU A 8 1.12 9.11 2.31
CA LEU A 8 1.64 8.52 1.08
C LEU A 8 1.15 7.07 0.99
N LEU A 9 0.64 6.70 -0.16
CA LEU A 9 0.28 5.32 -0.47
C LEU A 9 1.25 4.78 -1.51
N VAL A 10 1.91 3.67 -1.18
CA VAL A 10 2.84 2.99 -2.07
C VAL A 10 2.15 1.78 -2.66
N ILE A 11 2.20 1.64 -3.98
CA ILE A 11 1.56 0.55 -4.70
C ILE A 11 2.47 0.07 -5.83
N GLY A 12 2.42 -1.20 -6.15
CA GLY A 12 3.20 -1.78 -7.23
C GLY A 12 2.65 -1.40 -8.61
N GLY A 13 3.56 -1.24 -9.58
CA GLY A 13 3.18 -0.83 -10.94
C GLY A 13 2.25 -1.82 -11.62
N ASN A 14 2.48 -3.12 -11.46
CA ASN A 14 1.62 -4.12 -12.08
C ASN A 14 0.19 -4.07 -11.54
N THR A 15 0.03 -3.79 -10.26
CA THR A 15 -1.29 -3.62 -9.65
C THR A 15 -2.01 -2.42 -10.26
N VAL A 16 -1.31 -1.32 -10.48
CA VAL A 16 -1.88 -0.13 -11.12
C VAL A 16 -2.34 -0.44 -12.54
N ARG A 17 -1.52 -1.14 -13.31
CA ARG A 17 -1.84 -1.49 -14.70
C ARG A 17 -3.02 -2.45 -14.80
N THR A 18 -3.11 -3.41 -13.88
CA THR A 18 -4.14 -4.45 -13.89
C THR A 18 -5.45 -3.96 -13.32
N ASP A 19 -5.42 -3.36 -12.15
CA ASP A 19 -6.63 -3.02 -11.39
C ASP A 19 -7.14 -1.61 -11.70
N ARG A 20 -6.29 -0.75 -12.26
CA ARG A 20 -6.61 0.64 -12.59
C ARG A 20 -7.32 1.36 -11.44
N PRO A 21 -6.73 1.34 -10.22
CA PRO A 21 -7.42 1.86 -9.03
C PRO A 21 -7.53 3.37 -9.04
N THR A 22 -8.51 3.89 -8.31
CA THR A 22 -8.65 5.33 -8.08
C THR A 22 -7.84 5.79 -6.89
N LEU A 23 -7.87 5.03 -5.80
CA LEU A 23 -7.19 5.33 -4.54
C LEU A 23 -7.56 6.72 -4.03
N ASP A 24 -8.85 7.04 -4.06
CA ASP A 24 -9.33 8.42 -4.05
C ASP A 24 -9.59 9.00 -2.68
N ALA A 25 -9.51 8.31 -1.63
CA ALA A 25 -9.76 8.94 -0.36
C ALA A 25 -9.21 8.15 0.72
N ARG A 26 -8.88 8.75 1.72
CA ARG A 26 -9.44 8.49 3.05
C ARG A 26 -8.41 8.65 4.12
N ASP A 27 -7.85 9.83 4.16
CA ASP A 27 -7.27 10.24 5.40
C ASP A 27 -8.35 10.88 6.29
N VAL A 28 -8.01 11.18 7.52
CA VAL A 28 -8.95 11.76 8.47
C VAL A 28 -9.45 13.14 8.07
N ASP A 29 -8.74 13.83 7.20
CA ASP A 29 -9.11 15.15 6.70
C ASP A 29 -9.90 15.08 5.40
N GLY A 30 -10.18 13.88 4.89
CA GLY A 30 -10.87 13.70 3.63
C GLY A 30 -10.05 14.00 2.40
N LYS A 31 -8.75 14.18 2.55
CA LYS A 31 -7.84 14.43 1.44
C LYS A 31 -7.34 13.10 0.91
N ALA A 32 -7.25 13.00 -0.42
CA ALA A 32 -6.65 11.84 -1.04
C ALA A 32 -5.15 11.81 -0.75
N PRO A 33 -4.56 10.63 -0.52
CA PRO A 33 -3.12 10.53 -0.30
C PRO A 33 -2.35 10.80 -1.59
N ASP A 34 -1.09 11.20 -1.45
CA ASP A 34 -0.15 11.16 -2.56
C ASP A 34 0.19 9.71 -2.87
N ILE A 35 0.63 9.43 -4.08
CA ILE A 35 0.87 8.07 -4.55
C ILE A 35 2.33 7.93 -4.98
N LEU A 36 2.95 6.84 -4.55
CA LEU A 36 4.20 6.36 -5.12
C LEU A 36 3.95 5.02 -5.80
N ILE A 37 4.14 4.98 -7.10
CA ILE A 37 4.05 3.74 -7.87
C ILE A 37 5.46 3.17 -7.98
N TYR A 38 5.68 2.01 -7.37
CA TYR A 38 6.95 1.32 -7.47
C TYR A 38 7.02 0.59 -8.81
N SER A 39 7.82 1.12 -9.72
CA SER A 39 7.95 0.57 -11.07
C SER A 39 9.28 0.98 -11.69
N ARG A 40 9.84 0.08 -12.50
CA ARG A 40 11.06 0.36 -13.25
C ARG A 40 10.83 1.22 -14.48
N ASN A 41 9.58 1.33 -14.94
CA ASN A 41 9.22 2.15 -16.09
C ASN A 41 7.98 2.97 -15.74
N ASP A 42 7.67 3.95 -16.57
CA ASP A 42 6.53 4.83 -16.38
C ASP A 42 5.41 4.57 -17.40
N ASN A 43 5.33 3.35 -17.89
CA ASN A 43 4.35 2.96 -18.90
C ASN A 43 2.98 2.77 -18.27
N PHE A 44 2.28 3.87 -18.03
CA PHE A 44 0.96 3.90 -17.40
C PHE A 44 -0.03 4.69 -18.23
N ASP A 45 -1.28 4.27 -18.16
CA ASP A 45 -2.40 5.04 -18.72
C ASP A 45 -2.70 6.22 -17.79
N ARG A 46 -2.33 7.42 -18.22
CA ARG A 46 -2.50 8.64 -17.44
C ARG A 46 -3.94 9.12 -17.36
N THR A 47 -4.85 8.47 -18.08
CA THR A 47 -6.27 8.84 -18.09
C THR A 47 -7.05 8.21 -16.93
N ILE A 48 -6.47 7.23 -16.22
CA ILE A 48 -7.16 6.62 -15.10
C ILE A 48 -7.28 7.62 -13.93
N PRO A 49 -8.31 7.47 -13.09
CA PRO A 49 -8.57 8.43 -12.01
C PRO A 49 -7.42 8.64 -11.05
N LEU A 50 -6.58 7.64 -10.84
CA LEU A 50 -5.42 7.74 -9.93
C LEU A 50 -4.57 8.97 -10.22
N PHE A 51 -4.33 9.27 -11.51
CA PHE A 51 -3.49 10.38 -11.93
C PHE A 51 -4.21 11.73 -11.96
N ASN A 52 -5.52 11.74 -11.81
CA ASN A 52 -6.36 12.91 -12.06
C ASN A 52 -7.06 13.45 -10.80
N VAL A 53 -6.59 13.08 -9.63
CA VAL A 53 -7.10 13.60 -8.37
C VAL A 53 -6.45 14.96 -8.10
N LYS A 54 -7.27 15.98 -7.90
CA LYS A 54 -6.79 17.34 -7.68
C LYS A 54 -5.92 17.43 -6.43
N GLY A 55 -4.77 18.05 -6.58
CA GLY A 55 -3.85 18.29 -5.48
C GLY A 55 -2.97 17.11 -5.11
N ARG A 56 -3.17 15.96 -5.75
CA ARG A 56 -2.36 14.77 -5.51
C ARG A 56 -1.04 14.83 -6.27
N LYS A 57 0.03 14.44 -5.59
CA LYS A 57 1.31 14.16 -6.25
C LYS A 57 1.39 12.67 -6.54
N VAL A 58 1.84 12.32 -7.73
CA VAL A 58 2.06 10.93 -8.14
C VAL A 58 3.51 10.77 -8.55
N TYR A 59 4.20 9.89 -7.87
CA TYR A 59 5.59 9.56 -8.16
C TYR A 59 5.65 8.17 -8.81
N ILE A 60 6.51 8.01 -9.78
CA ILE A 60 6.84 6.69 -10.36
C ILE A 60 8.32 6.48 -10.15
N GLU A 61 8.67 5.60 -9.24
CA GLU A 61 10.04 5.41 -8.81
C GLU A 61 10.37 3.92 -8.70
N SER A 62 11.65 3.61 -8.84
CA SER A 62 12.15 2.25 -8.61
C SER A 62 12.90 2.11 -7.30
N ASP A 63 12.77 3.10 -6.42
CA ASP A 63 13.35 3.08 -5.08
C ASP A 63 12.36 3.73 -4.08
N PHE A 64 12.75 3.77 -2.82
CA PHE A 64 11.90 4.26 -1.74
C PHE A 64 12.42 5.55 -1.11
N LYS A 65 13.22 6.32 -1.79
CA LYS A 65 13.80 7.55 -1.25
C LYS A 65 12.74 8.59 -0.89
N LYS A 66 11.66 8.65 -1.66
CA LYS A 66 10.56 9.59 -1.43
C LYS A 66 9.85 9.37 -0.10
N LEU A 67 9.96 8.18 0.49
CA LEU A 67 9.31 7.88 1.74
C LEU A 67 9.78 8.77 2.89
N ASP A 68 11.02 9.24 2.84
CA ASP A 68 11.58 10.11 3.87
C ASP A 68 10.87 11.46 3.97
N ASN A 69 10.13 11.84 2.94
CA ASN A 69 9.41 13.10 2.88
C ASN A 69 8.01 13.01 3.52
N TYR A 70 7.60 11.84 3.96
CA TYR A 70 6.25 11.62 4.47
C TYR A 70 6.28 11.07 5.88
N LYS A 71 5.28 11.48 6.66
CA LYS A 71 5.14 11.06 8.06
C LYS A 71 4.35 9.76 8.17
N ASN A 72 3.28 9.64 7.41
CA ASN A 72 2.41 8.46 7.41
C ASN A 72 2.46 7.80 6.05
N ILE A 73 2.82 6.53 6.02
CA ILE A 73 3.02 5.79 4.78
C ILE A 73 2.27 4.46 4.89
N MET A 74 1.43 4.18 3.90
CA MET A 74 0.78 2.89 3.75
C MET A 74 1.34 2.21 2.51
N ILE A 75 1.65 0.92 2.62
CA ILE A 75 2.16 0.13 1.50
C ILE A 75 1.15 -0.96 1.21
N GLU A 76 0.63 -0.97 -0.01
CA GLU A 76 -0.25 -2.01 -0.50
C GLU A 76 0.51 -2.93 -1.43
N GLY A 77 0.25 -4.22 -1.28
CA GLY A 77 0.87 -5.19 -2.16
C GLY A 77 0.71 -6.61 -1.69
N THR A 78 1.24 -7.50 -2.48
CA THR A 78 1.27 -8.92 -2.21
C THR A 78 2.69 -9.33 -1.83
N SER A 79 3.03 -10.60 -2.04
CA SER A 79 4.31 -11.17 -1.64
C SER A 79 5.52 -10.39 -2.09
N ASN A 80 5.49 -9.91 -3.35
CA ASN A 80 6.62 -9.19 -3.90
C ASN A 80 6.88 -7.88 -3.15
N MET A 81 5.83 -7.11 -2.90
CA MET A 81 5.96 -5.85 -2.17
C MET A 81 6.34 -6.11 -0.71
N TYR A 82 5.84 -7.18 -0.11
CA TYR A 82 6.23 -7.59 1.23
C TYR A 82 7.75 -7.83 1.32
N GLU A 83 8.31 -8.59 0.39
CA GLU A 83 9.75 -8.89 0.37
C GLU A 83 10.59 -7.63 0.19
N LEU A 84 10.14 -6.71 -0.68
CA LEU A 84 10.86 -5.47 -0.96
C LEU A 84 10.87 -4.51 0.23
N THR A 85 9.85 -4.55 1.08
CA THR A 85 9.66 -3.54 2.12
C THR A 85 9.79 -4.07 3.54
N ARG A 86 10.07 -5.35 3.72
CA ARG A 86 10.06 -6.01 5.03
C ARG A 86 10.98 -5.35 6.07
N ASP A 87 12.06 -4.71 5.63
CA ASP A 87 13.03 -4.09 6.52
C ASP A 87 12.65 -2.67 6.94
N ILE A 88 11.65 -2.08 6.28
CA ILE A 88 11.25 -0.69 6.54
C ILE A 88 9.84 -0.55 7.10
N VAL A 89 9.06 -1.62 7.10
CA VAL A 89 7.67 -1.59 7.59
C VAL A 89 7.65 -1.85 9.08
N ASP A 90 6.92 -1.02 9.81
CA ASP A 90 6.77 -1.15 11.28
C ASP A 90 5.64 -2.11 11.64
N TYR A 91 4.50 -2.00 10.96
CA TYR A 91 3.29 -2.75 11.28
C TYR A 91 2.63 -3.30 10.04
N TYR A 92 1.93 -4.40 10.19
CA TYR A 92 1.17 -5.03 9.12
C TYR A 92 -0.30 -5.07 9.47
N LEU A 93 -1.14 -4.79 8.47
CA LEU A 93 -2.57 -4.94 8.57
C LEU A 93 -3.00 -6.05 7.61
N CYS A 94 -3.56 -7.10 8.17
CA CYS A 94 -3.98 -8.27 7.41
C CYS A 94 -5.48 -8.44 7.47
N TYR A 95 -6.11 -8.61 6.32
CA TYR A 95 -7.53 -8.89 6.19
C TYR A 95 -7.71 -10.36 5.83
N VAL A 96 -8.51 -11.08 6.60
CA VAL A 96 -8.82 -12.49 6.34
C VAL A 96 -10.30 -12.60 6.05
N ALA A 97 -10.64 -12.94 4.82
CA ALA A 97 -12.02 -13.19 4.41
C ALA A 97 -12.38 -14.65 4.65
N PRO A 98 -13.64 -14.96 5.02
CA PRO A 98 -14.08 -16.33 5.24
C PRO A 98 -14.39 -17.05 3.92
N SER A 99 -13.45 -17.04 2.99
CA SER A 99 -13.58 -17.71 1.70
C SER A 99 -12.23 -18.14 1.18
N PHE A 100 -12.24 -19.19 0.37
CA PHE A 100 -11.06 -19.64 -0.32
C PHE A 100 -11.24 -19.40 -1.82
N GLY A 101 -10.21 -18.90 -2.48
CA GLY A 101 -10.28 -18.63 -3.90
C GLY A 101 -9.11 -17.77 -4.36
N GLY A 102 -9.12 -17.48 -5.66
CA GLY A 102 -8.09 -16.67 -6.27
C GLY A 102 -7.02 -17.52 -6.94
N LYS A 103 -6.38 -16.91 -7.93
CA LYS A 103 -5.34 -17.58 -8.71
C LYS A 103 -3.95 -17.37 -8.12
N GLU A 104 -3.77 -16.30 -7.37
CA GLU A 104 -2.49 -15.97 -6.77
C GLU A 104 -2.62 -15.96 -5.25
N GLY A 105 -1.71 -16.65 -4.59
CA GLY A 105 -1.61 -16.64 -3.15
C GLY A 105 -0.51 -15.73 -2.66
N PHE A 106 -0.57 -15.40 -1.40
CA PHE A 106 0.51 -14.71 -0.72
C PHE A 106 1.55 -15.75 -0.32
N SER A 107 2.73 -15.68 -0.92
CA SER A 107 3.82 -16.63 -0.66
C SER A 107 5.11 -15.89 -0.36
N VAL A 108 5.63 -16.06 0.84
CA VAL A 108 6.87 -15.44 1.30
C VAL A 108 7.66 -16.45 2.10
N GLU A 109 8.94 -16.13 2.34
CA GLU A 109 9.74 -16.92 3.28
C GLU A 109 9.12 -16.90 4.67
N ASN A 110 9.43 -17.90 5.46
CA ASN A 110 8.91 -18.01 6.82
C ASN A 110 9.18 -16.74 7.60
N SER A 111 8.11 -16.13 8.06
CA SER A 111 8.16 -14.96 8.92
C SER A 111 7.25 -15.18 10.11
N LYS A 112 7.66 -14.67 11.26
CA LYS A 112 6.87 -14.75 12.48
C LYS A 112 6.35 -13.37 12.84
N PHE A 113 5.10 -13.34 13.28
CA PHE A 113 4.43 -12.09 13.63
C PHE A 113 3.84 -12.19 15.02
N GLU A 114 3.86 -11.06 15.73
CA GLU A 114 3.12 -10.87 16.96
C GLU A 114 1.81 -10.17 16.62
N ILE A 115 0.69 -10.76 17.02
CA ILE A 115 -0.63 -10.14 16.84
C ILE A 115 -0.83 -9.12 17.93
N LEU A 116 -0.95 -7.86 17.53
CA LEU A 116 -1.14 -6.75 18.48
C LEU A 116 -2.61 -6.50 18.76
N ASN A 117 -3.46 -6.70 17.75
CA ASN A 117 -4.90 -6.54 17.86
C ASN A 117 -5.59 -7.35 16.79
N MET A 118 -6.78 -7.86 17.10
CA MET A 118 -7.58 -8.63 16.17
C MET A 118 -9.05 -8.33 16.43
N TYR A 119 -9.80 -8.04 15.37
CA TYR A 119 -11.22 -7.78 15.48
C TYR A 119 -11.95 -8.18 14.22
N GLN A 120 -13.26 -8.36 14.35
CA GLN A 120 -14.11 -8.75 13.24
C GLN A 120 -14.88 -7.54 12.72
N VAL A 121 -14.88 -7.36 11.41
CA VAL A 121 -15.69 -6.36 10.71
C VAL A 121 -16.52 -7.09 9.67
N ASP A 122 -17.84 -7.12 9.84
CA ASP A 122 -18.74 -7.94 9.05
C ASP A 122 -18.31 -9.40 9.08
N LYS A 123 -17.92 -9.94 7.93
CA LYS A 123 -17.47 -11.33 7.80
C LYS A 123 -15.96 -11.48 7.82
N ASP A 124 -15.22 -10.37 7.80
CA ASP A 124 -13.78 -10.39 7.72
C ASP A 124 -13.15 -10.26 9.09
N ILE A 125 -11.96 -10.82 9.24
CA ILE A 125 -11.12 -10.61 10.41
C ILE A 125 -9.99 -9.67 10.01
N ILE A 126 -9.73 -8.67 10.85
CA ILE A 126 -8.66 -7.72 10.65
C ILE A 126 -7.64 -7.91 11.76
N MET A 127 -6.38 -8.07 11.37
CA MET A 127 -5.29 -8.28 12.32
C MET A 127 -4.23 -7.21 12.15
N TRP A 128 -3.86 -6.56 13.25
CA TRP A 128 -2.67 -5.72 13.32
C TRP A 128 -1.52 -6.54 13.86
N MET A 129 -0.42 -6.55 13.14
CA MET A 129 0.71 -7.41 13.47
C MET A 129 2.02 -6.65 13.40
N LYS A 130 2.99 -7.13 14.14
CA LYS A 130 4.37 -6.68 14.09
C LYS A 130 5.26 -7.89 13.81
N ARG A 131 6.25 -7.73 12.95
CA ARG A 131 7.20 -8.80 12.67
C ARG A 131 8.13 -8.97 13.87
N ILE A 132 8.34 -10.23 14.26
CA ILE A 132 9.25 -10.58 15.33
C ILE A 132 10.69 -10.67 14.83
#